data_25e8aea171ebddf3c4e34e7484ef8c1c
#
_entry.id   25e8aea171ebddf3c4e34e7484ef8c1c
#
_cell.length_a   1.000
_cell.length_b   1.000
_cell.length_c   1.000
_cell.angle_alpha   90.00
_cell.angle_beta   90.00
_cell.angle_gamma   90.00
#
_symmetry.space_group_name_H-M   'P 1'
#
loop_
_entity.id
_entity.type
_entity.pdbx_description
1 polymer ?
#
loop_
_entity_poly.entity_id
_entity_poly.type
_entity_poly.pdbx_seq_one_letter_code
_entity_poly.pdbx_strand_id
1 'polypeptide(L)'
;QTVNKFSGEVEFSDGIDGRHADVRCDSEETAVAALTDFLTDFYCVNAKRGYLADKIKLPMISDLSKDALIHTLIAFDRDRDEETVRDELSLSKSFSVDGFYNFRLRTIERRWNEIIGLTFENFALMYDENALDLLIRFLLSTVAPRFDTVSLCENNGLYEIETSSGESIVAGDAKKLLAALIDIAPMEIILRGELPDSTLEKRIADMFEVKGERKCLSFSENI
;
A
#
# COMPACT_ATOMS: atom_id res chain seq x y z
N GLN A 1 -10.24 -6.53 -2.61
CA GLN A 1 -10.40 -5.77 -3.87
C GLN A 1 -11.64 -6.27 -4.58
N THR A 2 -12.73 -5.52 -4.44
CA THR A 2 -13.85 -5.69 -5.36
C THR A 2 -13.33 -5.20 -6.71
N VAL A 3 -12.85 -6.13 -7.53
CA VAL A 3 -12.59 -5.84 -8.94
C VAL A 3 -13.97 -5.59 -9.54
N ASN A 4 -14.41 -4.33 -9.50
CA ASN A 4 -15.47 -3.88 -10.37
C ASN A 4 -15.00 -4.20 -11.78
N LYS A 5 -15.59 -5.21 -12.39
CA LYS A 5 -15.33 -5.56 -13.79
C LYS A 5 -15.81 -4.39 -14.63
N PHE A 6 -14.90 -3.45 -14.85
CA PHE A 6 -15.10 -2.40 -15.82
C PHE A 6 -15.23 -3.10 -17.20
N SER A 7 -16.43 -3.11 -17.75
CA SER A 7 -16.70 -3.56 -19.10
C SER A 7 -16.72 -2.35 -20.01
N GLY A 8 -15.55 -1.82 -20.34
CA GLY A 8 -15.41 -0.67 -21.21
C GLY A 8 -14.12 -0.75 -22.03
N GLU A 9 -14.05 0.04 -23.08
CA GLU A 9 -12.85 0.22 -23.88
C GLU A 9 -12.13 1.50 -23.46
N VAL A 10 -10.81 1.44 -23.40
CA VAL A 10 -9.95 2.61 -23.15
C VAL A 10 -9.01 2.77 -24.33
N GLU A 11 -9.16 3.87 -25.04
CA GLU A 11 -8.27 4.25 -26.15
C GLU A 11 -7.31 5.34 -25.68
N PHE A 12 -6.02 5.17 -25.96
CA PHE A 12 -5.00 6.18 -25.67
C PHE A 12 -4.60 6.89 -26.97
N SER A 13 -4.51 8.21 -26.91
CA SER A 13 -4.00 9.05 -28.01
C SER A 13 -3.04 10.08 -27.47
N ASP A 14 -2.02 10.43 -28.27
CA ASP A 14 -1.09 11.51 -27.95
C ASP A 14 -1.57 12.79 -28.67
N GLY A 15 -1.91 13.82 -27.90
CA GLY A 15 -2.27 15.15 -28.37
C GLY A 15 -1.15 16.18 -28.19
N ILE A 16 -1.35 17.39 -28.70
CA ILE A 16 -0.39 18.50 -28.57
C ILE A 16 -0.26 18.94 -27.09
N ASP A 17 -1.33 18.79 -26.32
CA ASP A 17 -1.48 19.16 -24.91
C ASP A 17 -1.23 18.01 -23.92
N GLY A 18 -0.85 16.81 -24.42
CA GLY A 18 -0.53 15.65 -23.60
C GLY A 18 -1.15 14.36 -24.09
N ARG A 19 -1.07 13.33 -23.23
CA ARG A 19 -1.69 12.04 -23.50
C ARG A 19 -3.15 12.04 -23.03
N HIS A 20 -4.02 11.61 -23.90
CA HIS A 20 -5.46 11.48 -23.66
C HIS A 20 -5.84 10.01 -23.48
N ALA A 21 -6.80 9.75 -22.62
CA ALA A 21 -7.46 8.46 -22.49
C ALA A 21 -8.96 8.67 -22.70
N ASP A 22 -9.50 8.08 -23.75
CA ASP A 22 -10.93 8.05 -24.02
C ASP A 22 -11.54 6.79 -23.44
N VAL A 23 -12.48 6.94 -22.52
CA VAL A 23 -13.17 5.83 -21.85
C VAL A 23 -14.56 5.68 -22.41
N ARG A 24 -14.87 4.51 -22.97
CA ARG A 24 -16.18 4.15 -23.50
C ARG A 24 -16.79 3.03 -22.67
N CYS A 25 -17.97 3.21 -22.17
CA CYS A 25 -18.72 2.21 -21.42
C CYS A 25 -20.23 2.34 -21.63
N ASP A 26 -20.97 1.35 -21.14
CA ASP A 26 -22.42 1.20 -21.37
C ASP A 26 -23.26 2.33 -20.75
N SER A 27 -22.77 2.98 -19.69
CA SER A 27 -23.44 4.13 -19.06
C SER A 27 -22.43 5.16 -18.52
N GLU A 28 -22.84 6.45 -18.55
CA GLU A 28 -22.06 7.54 -18.00
C GLU A 28 -21.81 7.37 -16.48
N GLU A 29 -22.81 6.89 -15.75
CA GLU A 29 -22.69 6.65 -14.31
C GLU A 29 -21.64 5.61 -13.96
N THR A 30 -21.61 4.51 -14.71
CA THR A 30 -20.59 3.44 -14.54
C THR A 30 -19.20 3.94 -14.87
N ALA A 31 -19.05 4.77 -15.92
CA ALA A 31 -17.78 5.38 -16.28
C ALA A 31 -17.28 6.32 -15.19
N VAL A 32 -18.15 7.20 -14.71
CA VAL A 32 -17.81 8.17 -13.66
C VAL A 32 -17.40 7.44 -12.38
N ALA A 33 -18.13 6.41 -11.96
CA ALA A 33 -17.79 5.63 -10.77
C ALA A 33 -16.42 4.94 -10.92
N ALA A 34 -16.18 4.25 -12.03
CA ALA A 34 -14.92 3.54 -12.28
C ALA A 34 -13.72 4.51 -12.37
N LEU A 35 -13.90 5.66 -13.05
CA LEU A 35 -12.86 6.69 -13.13
C LEU A 35 -12.61 7.35 -11.77
N THR A 36 -13.65 7.58 -10.97
CA THR A 36 -13.50 8.12 -9.62
C THR A 36 -12.67 7.18 -8.75
N ASP A 37 -12.97 5.88 -8.76
CA ASP A 37 -12.23 4.88 -8.00
C ASP A 37 -10.77 4.79 -8.47
N PHE A 38 -10.55 4.73 -9.78
CA PHE A 38 -9.21 4.69 -10.36
C PHE A 38 -8.38 5.94 -10.02
N LEU A 39 -8.95 7.13 -10.21
CA LEU A 39 -8.24 8.39 -9.92
C LEU A 39 -8.00 8.56 -8.43
N THR A 40 -8.92 8.15 -7.58
CA THR A 40 -8.72 8.16 -6.12
C THR A 40 -7.54 7.29 -5.75
N ASP A 41 -7.49 6.04 -6.21
CA ASP A 41 -6.36 5.14 -5.95
C ASP A 41 -5.05 5.69 -6.55
N PHE A 42 -5.10 6.23 -7.77
CA PHE A 42 -3.95 6.84 -8.40
C PHE A 42 -3.34 7.97 -7.56
N TYR A 43 -4.15 8.91 -7.07
CA TYR A 43 -3.65 10.04 -6.28
C TYR A 43 -3.23 9.62 -4.86
N CYS A 44 -4.03 8.80 -4.19
CA CYS A 44 -3.77 8.41 -2.80
C CYS A 44 -2.62 7.40 -2.67
N VAL A 45 -2.31 6.63 -3.72
CA VAL A 45 -1.24 5.65 -3.69
C VAL A 45 -0.08 6.05 -4.61
N ASN A 46 -0.32 6.17 -5.92
CA ASN A 46 0.78 6.32 -6.88
C ASN A 46 1.42 7.72 -6.83
N ALA A 47 0.61 8.78 -6.88
CA ALA A 47 1.11 10.15 -6.81
C ALA A 47 1.73 10.45 -5.43
N LYS A 48 1.07 10.03 -4.33
CA LYS A 48 1.59 10.14 -2.97
C LYS A 48 2.92 9.41 -2.82
N ARG A 49 3.04 8.19 -3.36
CA ARG A 49 4.29 7.42 -3.34
C ARG A 49 5.43 8.17 -4.02
N GLY A 50 5.19 8.69 -5.22
CA GLY A 50 6.18 9.51 -5.93
C GLY A 50 6.61 10.74 -5.13
N TYR A 51 5.64 11.43 -4.54
CA TYR A 51 5.88 12.60 -3.70
C TYR A 51 6.71 12.27 -2.46
N LEU A 52 6.33 11.22 -1.70
CA LEU A 52 7.06 10.77 -0.51
C LEU A 52 8.48 10.31 -0.86
N ALA A 53 8.65 9.54 -1.94
CA ALA A 53 9.95 9.05 -2.40
C ALA A 53 10.90 10.20 -2.78
N ASP A 54 10.37 11.30 -3.33
CA ASP A 54 11.17 12.50 -3.62
C ASP A 54 11.57 13.24 -2.35
N LYS A 55 10.73 13.31 -1.33
CA LYS A 55 10.98 14.06 -0.10
C LYS A 55 11.76 13.28 0.96
N ILE A 56 11.55 11.97 1.05
CA ILE A 56 12.18 11.13 2.07
C ILE A 56 13.57 10.69 1.59
N LYS A 57 14.59 11.45 2.00
CA LYS A 57 16.00 11.16 1.71
C LYS A 57 16.70 10.67 2.97
N LEU A 58 16.80 9.36 3.13
CA LEU A 58 17.43 8.70 4.28
C LEU A 58 18.65 7.89 3.80
N PRO A 59 19.83 8.52 3.60
CA PRO A 59 20.98 7.87 2.95
C PRO A 59 21.58 6.72 3.77
N MET A 60 21.34 6.69 5.09
CA MET A 60 21.88 5.68 6.00
C MET A 60 20.93 4.49 6.21
N ILE A 61 19.75 4.54 5.64
CA ILE A 61 18.71 3.51 5.77
C ILE A 61 18.63 2.70 4.49
N SER A 62 18.40 1.38 4.60
CA SER A 62 18.26 0.49 3.45
C SER A 62 17.05 0.88 2.58
N ASP A 63 17.12 0.53 1.30
CA ASP A 63 16.00 0.81 0.38
C ASP A 63 14.74 0.03 0.75
N LEU A 64 14.91 -1.15 1.36
CA LEU A 64 13.79 -1.94 1.89
C LEU A 64 13.06 -1.19 3.01
N SER A 65 13.80 -0.61 3.94
CA SER A 65 13.25 0.15 5.07
C SER A 65 12.59 1.46 4.64
N LYS A 66 13.19 2.17 3.69
CA LYS A 66 12.60 3.38 3.09
C LYS A 66 11.27 3.06 2.41
N ASP A 67 11.24 1.99 1.64
CA ASP A 67 10.03 1.58 0.94
C ASP A 67 8.92 1.18 1.93
N ALA A 68 9.27 0.42 2.99
CA ALA A 68 8.34 0.08 4.06
C ALA A 68 7.78 1.34 4.76
N LEU A 69 8.63 2.33 5.06
CA LEU A 69 8.18 3.62 5.62
C LEU A 69 7.22 4.33 4.67
N ILE A 70 7.54 4.42 3.38
CA ILE A 70 6.68 5.08 2.38
C ILE A 70 5.31 4.38 2.30
N HIS A 71 5.28 3.05 2.24
CA HIS A 71 4.02 2.30 2.26
C HIS A 71 3.23 2.55 3.54
N THR A 72 3.90 2.61 4.68
CA THR A 72 3.26 2.88 5.98
C THR A 72 2.63 4.28 6.00
N LEU A 73 3.33 5.31 5.51
CA LEU A 73 2.81 6.67 5.43
C LEU A 73 1.64 6.80 4.44
N ILE A 74 1.63 5.97 3.39
CA ILE A 74 0.48 5.88 2.48
C ILE A 74 -0.71 5.27 3.22
N ALA A 75 -0.51 4.14 3.89
CA ALA A 75 -1.57 3.43 4.61
C ALA A 75 -2.13 4.26 5.78
N PHE A 76 -1.27 4.94 6.53
CA PHE A 76 -1.62 5.73 7.71
C PHE A 76 -2.68 6.81 7.46
N ASP A 77 -2.63 7.49 6.34
CA ASP A 77 -3.52 8.63 6.04
C ASP A 77 -4.46 8.35 4.84
N ARG A 78 -4.52 7.10 4.40
CA ARG A 78 -5.21 6.71 3.17
C ARG A 78 -6.69 7.07 3.17
N ASP A 79 -7.42 6.71 4.20
CA ASP A 79 -8.87 6.92 4.27
C ASP A 79 -9.22 8.41 4.18
N ARG A 80 -8.43 9.24 4.86
CA ARG A 80 -8.60 10.70 4.83
C ARG A 80 -8.23 11.32 3.48
N ASP A 81 -7.19 10.79 2.83
CA ASP A 81 -6.80 11.22 1.49
C ASP A 81 -7.87 10.82 0.48
N GLU A 82 -8.40 9.59 0.56
CA GLU A 82 -9.47 9.11 -0.32
C GLU A 82 -10.74 9.95 -0.17
N GLU A 83 -11.16 10.25 1.06
CA GLU A 83 -12.29 11.15 1.32
C GLU A 83 -12.09 12.50 0.65
N THR A 84 -10.93 13.12 0.87
CA THR A 84 -10.62 14.44 0.30
C THR A 84 -10.55 14.41 -1.23
N VAL A 85 -9.94 13.38 -1.82
CA VAL A 85 -9.88 13.25 -3.28
C VAL A 85 -11.28 13.08 -3.86
N ARG A 86 -12.13 12.24 -3.28
CA ARG A 86 -13.50 12.02 -3.73
C ARG A 86 -14.35 13.28 -3.64
N ASP A 87 -14.22 14.05 -2.58
CA ASP A 87 -14.95 15.31 -2.37
C ASP A 87 -14.56 16.37 -3.40
N GLU A 88 -13.27 16.42 -3.76
CA GLU A 88 -12.76 17.39 -4.74
C GLU A 88 -12.93 16.92 -6.20
N LEU A 89 -13.14 15.61 -6.45
CA LEU A 89 -13.31 15.05 -7.76
C LEU A 89 -14.68 15.45 -8.34
N SER A 90 -14.65 16.32 -9.34
CA SER A 90 -15.82 16.67 -10.15
C SER A 90 -15.51 16.30 -11.60
N LEU A 91 -15.87 15.08 -11.99
CA LEU A 91 -15.66 14.59 -13.35
C LEU A 91 -16.66 15.25 -14.31
N SER A 92 -16.13 15.84 -15.36
CA SER A 92 -16.88 16.39 -16.49
C SER A 92 -16.48 15.65 -17.77
N LYS A 93 -17.08 16.02 -18.90
CA LYS A 93 -16.74 15.43 -20.21
C LYS A 93 -15.26 15.54 -20.59
N SER A 94 -14.53 16.43 -19.95
CA SER A 94 -13.08 16.59 -20.10
C SER A 94 -12.47 16.82 -18.72
N PHE A 95 -11.48 16.01 -18.35
CA PHE A 95 -10.81 16.06 -17.05
C PHE A 95 -9.28 16.07 -17.27
N SER A 96 -8.60 17.00 -16.62
CA SER A 96 -7.13 17.08 -16.65
C SER A 96 -6.56 16.53 -15.34
N VAL A 97 -5.85 15.41 -15.43
CA VAL A 97 -5.21 14.74 -14.29
C VAL A 97 -4.18 15.68 -13.65
N ASP A 98 -3.27 16.27 -14.45
CA ASP A 98 -2.25 17.19 -13.93
C ASP A 98 -2.87 18.49 -13.39
N GLY A 99 -3.90 18.99 -14.05
CA GLY A 99 -4.64 20.18 -13.59
C GLY A 99 -5.30 19.94 -12.24
N PHE A 100 -5.95 18.80 -12.06
CA PHE A 100 -6.55 18.42 -10.78
C PHE A 100 -5.50 18.31 -9.68
N TYR A 101 -4.42 17.57 -9.92
CA TYR A 101 -3.32 17.43 -8.96
C TYR A 101 -2.75 18.80 -8.54
N ASN A 102 -2.36 19.62 -9.50
CA ASN A 102 -1.68 20.88 -9.23
C ASN A 102 -2.57 21.96 -8.59
N PHE A 103 -3.88 21.93 -8.82
CA PHE A 103 -4.76 23.00 -8.37
C PHE A 103 -5.73 22.60 -7.27
N ARG A 104 -6.19 21.34 -7.22
CA ARG A 104 -7.18 20.89 -6.25
C ARG A 104 -6.56 20.13 -5.06
N LEU A 105 -5.46 19.41 -5.29
CA LEU A 105 -4.86 18.57 -4.26
C LEU A 105 -3.78 19.27 -3.40
N ARG A 106 -3.66 20.59 -3.45
CA ARG A 106 -2.69 21.35 -2.63
C ARG A 106 -2.88 21.16 -1.13
N THR A 107 -4.10 20.95 -0.69
CA THR A 107 -4.41 20.70 0.73
C THR A 107 -3.88 19.34 1.16
N ILE A 108 -3.96 18.34 0.28
CA ILE A 108 -3.42 17.00 0.50
C ILE A 108 -1.88 17.07 0.57
N GLU A 109 -1.22 17.72 -0.38
CA GLU A 109 0.24 17.89 -0.34
C GLU A 109 0.73 18.57 0.95
N ARG A 110 -0.02 19.54 1.47
CA ARG A 110 0.31 20.18 2.74
C ARG A 110 0.29 19.17 3.89
N ARG A 111 -0.74 18.33 3.97
CA ARG A 111 -0.82 17.25 4.98
C ARG A 111 0.32 16.25 4.84
N TRP A 112 0.65 15.85 3.61
CA TRP A 112 1.79 14.97 3.39
C TRP A 112 3.10 15.59 3.89
N ASN A 113 3.31 16.89 3.68
CA ASN A 113 4.47 17.60 4.24
C ASN A 113 4.46 17.64 5.78
N GLU A 114 3.30 17.82 6.40
CA GLU A 114 3.16 17.80 7.86
C GLU A 114 3.53 16.41 8.42
N ILE A 115 3.03 15.34 7.81
CA ILE A 115 3.35 13.96 8.20
C ILE A 115 4.85 13.67 8.02
N ILE A 116 5.44 14.09 6.90
CA ILE A 116 6.88 13.98 6.66
C ILE A 116 7.64 14.74 7.75
N GLY A 117 7.25 15.98 8.06
CA GLY A 117 7.87 16.79 9.10
C GLY A 117 7.86 16.09 10.46
N LEU A 118 6.70 15.61 10.89
CA LEU A 118 6.56 14.88 12.16
C LEU A 118 7.40 13.59 12.18
N THR A 119 7.48 12.87 11.04
CA THR A 119 8.30 11.66 10.91
C THR A 119 9.78 12.01 11.08
N PHE A 120 10.27 13.06 10.43
CA PHE A 120 11.67 13.47 10.52
C PHE A 120 12.05 14.05 11.88
N GLU A 121 11.18 14.83 12.51
CA GLU A 121 11.43 15.38 13.85
C GLU A 121 11.64 14.24 14.87
N ASN A 122 10.85 13.20 14.79
CA ASN A 122 10.98 12.03 15.66
C ASN A 122 12.13 11.11 15.23
N PHE A 123 12.41 11.01 13.93
CA PHE A 123 13.43 10.13 13.37
C PHE A 123 14.85 10.71 13.44
N ALA A 124 15.03 12.04 13.53
CA ALA A 124 16.35 12.68 13.62
C ALA A 124 17.21 12.15 14.80
N LEU A 125 16.57 11.54 15.80
CA LEU A 125 17.23 10.87 16.92
C LEU A 125 17.53 9.37 16.68
N MET A 126 17.12 8.83 15.54
CA MET A 126 17.05 7.38 15.31
C MET A 126 17.65 6.98 13.95
N TYR A 127 18.98 7.02 13.83
CA TYR A 127 19.67 6.49 12.62
C TYR A 127 19.77 4.95 12.64
N ASP A 128 18.76 4.26 13.20
CA ASP A 128 18.74 2.82 13.44
C ASP A 128 17.49 2.21 12.76
N GLU A 129 17.71 1.14 11.98
CA GLU A 129 16.63 0.43 11.30
C GLU A 129 15.63 -0.21 12.28
N ASN A 130 16.08 -0.66 13.46
CA ASN A 130 15.16 -1.21 14.47
C ASN A 130 14.21 -0.12 15.00
N ALA A 131 14.71 1.09 15.18
CA ALA A 131 13.88 2.21 15.61
C ALA A 131 12.88 2.63 14.53
N LEU A 132 13.26 2.49 13.25
CA LEU A 132 12.34 2.70 12.14
C LEU A 132 11.23 1.64 12.11
N ASP A 133 11.57 0.37 12.32
CA ASP A 133 10.59 -0.72 12.38
C ASP A 133 9.58 -0.50 13.54
N LEU A 134 10.04 0.01 14.69
CA LEU A 134 9.17 0.41 15.81
C LEU A 134 8.26 1.61 15.45
N LEU A 135 8.76 2.60 14.72
CA LEU A 135 7.94 3.71 14.22
C LEU A 135 6.88 3.21 13.25
N ILE A 136 7.27 2.33 12.31
CA ILE A 136 6.34 1.69 11.39
C ILE A 136 5.25 0.95 12.15
N ARG A 137 5.61 0.15 13.15
CA ARG A 137 4.66 -0.55 14.02
C ARG A 137 3.70 0.41 14.72
N PHE A 138 4.22 1.52 15.26
CA PHE A 138 3.38 2.52 15.91
C PHE A 138 2.38 3.13 14.93
N LEU A 139 2.81 3.53 13.74
CA LEU A 139 1.93 4.08 12.71
C LEU A 139 0.88 3.05 12.27
N LEU A 140 1.29 1.81 11.99
CA LEU A 140 0.38 0.74 11.59
C LEU A 140 -0.65 0.41 12.68
N SER A 141 -0.32 0.54 13.96
CA SER A 141 -1.26 0.31 15.05
C SER A 141 -2.43 1.30 15.06
N THR A 142 -2.32 2.41 14.36
CA THR A 142 -3.38 3.42 14.22
C THR A 142 -4.21 3.26 12.95
N VAL A 143 -3.74 2.42 12.01
CA VAL A 143 -4.46 2.09 10.78
C VAL A 143 -5.53 1.06 11.08
N ALA A 144 -6.74 1.26 10.57
CA ALA A 144 -7.79 0.25 10.69
C ALA A 144 -7.38 -1.04 9.96
N PRO A 145 -7.35 -2.19 10.63
CA PRO A 145 -6.95 -3.45 10.00
C PRO A 145 -7.97 -3.83 8.92
N ARG A 146 -7.48 -4.27 7.77
CA ARG A 146 -8.35 -4.77 6.69
C ARG A 146 -8.72 -6.23 6.88
N PHE A 147 -7.86 -6.96 7.58
CA PHE A 147 -8.08 -8.37 7.94
C PHE A 147 -7.62 -8.61 9.37
N ASP A 148 -8.40 -9.37 10.12
CA ASP A 148 -8.03 -9.73 11.49
C ASP A 148 -6.79 -10.61 11.48
N THR A 149 -6.75 -11.61 10.62
CA THR A 149 -5.65 -12.59 10.56
C THR A 149 -5.30 -12.89 9.12
N VAL A 150 -3.99 -12.99 8.85
CA VAL A 150 -3.45 -13.51 7.59
C VAL A 150 -2.46 -14.62 7.88
N SER A 151 -2.37 -15.60 6.98
CA SER A 151 -1.34 -16.63 7.03
C SER A 151 -0.23 -16.28 6.04
N LEU A 152 1.01 -16.44 6.45
CA LEU A 152 2.19 -16.20 5.63
C LEU A 152 3.03 -17.46 5.52
N CYS A 153 3.34 -17.88 4.33
CA CYS A 153 4.31 -18.96 4.05
C CYS A 153 5.24 -18.58 2.90
N GLU A 154 6.36 -19.29 2.84
CA GLU A 154 7.24 -19.26 1.67
C GLU A 154 7.10 -20.58 0.91
N ASN A 155 6.98 -20.49 -0.40
CA ASN A 155 6.87 -21.64 -1.28
C ASN A 155 7.66 -21.40 -2.58
N ASN A 156 8.73 -22.18 -2.79
CA ASN A 156 9.59 -22.10 -3.99
C ASN A 156 10.17 -20.71 -4.29
N GLY A 157 10.58 -19.97 -3.27
CA GLY A 157 11.15 -18.62 -3.42
C GLY A 157 10.11 -17.52 -3.56
N LEU A 158 8.83 -17.83 -3.40
CA LEU A 158 7.72 -16.89 -3.41
C LEU A 158 7.09 -16.84 -2.02
N TYR A 159 6.71 -15.66 -1.59
CA TYR A 159 5.92 -15.47 -0.37
C TYR A 159 4.44 -15.46 -0.71
N GLU A 160 3.66 -16.22 0.01
CA GLU A 160 2.22 -16.31 -0.16
C GLU A 160 1.51 -15.83 1.12
N ILE A 161 0.65 -14.83 0.98
CA ILE A 161 -0.18 -14.29 2.04
C ILE A 161 -1.62 -14.75 1.75
N GLU A 162 -2.18 -15.56 2.64
CA GLU A 162 -3.56 -16.00 2.56
C GLU A 162 -4.39 -15.25 3.60
N THR A 163 -5.44 -14.59 3.16
CA THR A 163 -6.36 -13.86 4.03
C THR A 163 -7.42 -14.78 4.64
N SER A 164 -8.07 -14.35 5.71
CA SER A 164 -9.19 -15.09 6.31
C SER A 164 -10.39 -15.26 5.37
N SER A 165 -10.49 -14.46 4.29
CA SER A 165 -11.50 -14.62 3.24
C SER A 165 -11.13 -15.65 2.17
N GLY A 166 -9.92 -16.22 2.23
CA GLY A 166 -9.41 -17.19 1.23
C GLY A 166 -8.79 -16.53 -0.01
N GLU A 167 -8.57 -15.22 0.02
CA GLU A 167 -7.80 -14.52 -1.01
C GLU A 167 -6.30 -14.79 -0.82
N SER A 168 -5.58 -15.04 -1.90
CA SER A 168 -4.12 -15.24 -1.89
C SER A 168 -3.42 -14.11 -2.62
N ILE A 169 -2.37 -13.58 -1.99
CA ILE A 169 -1.49 -12.56 -2.55
C ILE A 169 -0.08 -13.15 -2.61
N VAL A 170 0.53 -13.14 -3.79
CA VAL A 170 1.88 -13.68 -4.00
C VAL A 170 2.87 -12.54 -4.16
N ALA A 171 3.92 -12.56 -3.35
CA ALA A 171 5.03 -11.62 -3.41
C ALA A 171 6.33 -12.32 -3.81
N GLY A 172 6.99 -11.80 -4.84
CA GLY A 172 8.20 -12.40 -5.41
C GLY A 172 9.50 -12.05 -4.67
N ASP A 173 9.44 -11.09 -3.74
CA ASP A 173 10.59 -10.62 -2.98
C ASP A 173 10.17 -9.99 -1.65
N ALA A 174 11.14 -9.75 -0.76
CA ALA A 174 10.93 -9.16 0.55
C ALA A 174 10.27 -7.78 0.50
N LYS A 175 10.60 -6.97 -0.51
CA LYS A 175 10.06 -5.63 -0.68
C LYS A 175 8.56 -5.68 -0.98
N LYS A 176 8.15 -6.55 -1.92
CA LYS A 176 6.74 -6.76 -2.27
C LYS A 176 5.96 -7.39 -1.12
N LEU A 177 6.61 -8.30 -0.36
CA LEU A 177 6.01 -8.88 0.82
C LEU A 177 5.68 -7.83 1.87
N LEU A 178 6.66 -7.01 2.28
CA LEU A 178 6.44 -5.96 3.27
C LEU A 178 5.40 -4.95 2.79
N ALA A 179 5.46 -4.53 1.53
CA ALA A 179 4.45 -3.65 0.93
C ALA A 179 3.04 -4.24 1.03
N ALA A 180 2.87 -5.51 0.66
CA ALA A 180 1.58 -6.19 0.73
C ALA A 180 1.07 -6.33 2.18
N LEU A 181 1.94 -6.68 3.13
CA LEU A 181 1.56 -6.77 4.55
C LEU A 181 1.15 -5.40 5.12
N ILE A 182 1.88 -4.33 4.76
CA ILE A 182 1.55 -2.97 5.19
C ILE A 182 0.22 -2.51 4.57
N ASP A 183 -0.01 -2.78 3.29
CA ASP A 183 -1.25 -2.41 2.59
C ASP A 183 -2.48 -3.16 3.14
N ILE A 184 -2.29 -4.41 3.58
CA ILE A 184 -3.31 -5.24 4.24
C ILE A 184 -3.53 -4.77 5.69
N ALA A 185 -2.48 -4.30 6.37
CA ALA A 185 -2.47 -3.93 7.78
C ALA A 185 -3.18 -4.98 8.66
N PRO A 186 -2.73 -6.26 8.68
CA PRO A 186 -3.40 -7.29 9.46
C PRO A 186 -3.22 -7.05 10.97
N MET A 187 -4.20 -7.44 11.78
CA MET A 187 -4.02 -7.43 13.24
C MET A 187 -3.01 -8.49 13.67
N GLU A 188 -3.00 -9.63 12.99
CA GLU A 188 -2.16 -10.77 13.33
C GLU A 188 -1.67 -11.52 12.09
N ILE A 189 -0.41 -11.95 12.10
CA ILE A 189 0.19 -12.80 11.08
C ILE A 189 0.48 -14.18 11.66
N ILE A 190 -0.02 -15.22 11.01
CA ILE A 190 0.31 -16.62 11.34
C ILE A 190 1.40 -17.08 10.37
N LEU A 191 2.60 -17.34 10.89
CA LEU A 191 3.67 -17.94 10.09
C LEU A 191 3.47 -19.46 9.96
N ARG A 192 3.32 -19.92 8.72
CA ARG A 192 3.25 -21.34 8.35
C ARG A 192 4.64 -21.84 7.93
N GLY A 193 5.48 -22.12 8.89
CA GLY A 193 6.89 -22.52 8.68
C GLY A 193 7.87 -21.40 8.99
N GLU A 194 9.14 -21.64 8.69
CA GLU A 194 10.23 -20.67 8.85
C GLU A 194 10.44 -19.94 7.53
N LEU A 195 10.65 -18.64 7.59
CA LEU A 195 11.07 -17.91 6.39
C LEU A 195 12.57 -18.13 6.14
N PRO A 196 13.00 -18.23 4.88
CA PRO A 196 14.41 -18.49 4.55
C PRO A 196 15.33 -17.34 4.98
N ASP A 197 14.80 -16.12 5.09
CA ASP A 197 15.52 -14.94 5.58
C ASP A 197 15.08 -14.62 7.01
N SER A 198 15.91 -15.03 7.99
CA SER A 198 15.67 -14.77 9.40
C SER A 198 15.67 -13.27 9.76
N THR A 199 16.35 -12.44 8.98
CA THR A 199 16.35 -10.98 9.16
C THR A 199 14.99 -10.41 8.77
N LEU A 200 14.45 -10.87 7.65
CA LEU A 200 13.10 -10.48 7.19
C LEU A 200 12.03 -10.96 8.19
N GLU A 201 12.13 -12.20 8.68
CA GLU A 201 11.21 -12.74 9.68
C GLU A 201 11.21 -11.90 10.96
N LYS A 202 12.42 -11.56 11.45
CA LYS A 202 12.56 -10.67 12.61
C LYS A 202 11.90 -9.30 12.35
N ARG A 203 12.14 -8.69 11.20
CA ARG A 203 11.55 -7.39 10.86
C ARG A 203 10.02 -7.44 10.79
N ILE A 204 9.46 -8.50 10.22
CA ILE A 204 8.02 -8.71 10.24
C ILE A 204 7.50 -8.78 11.67
N ALA A 205 8.19 -9.51 12.56
CA ALA A 205 7.82 -9.60 13.97
C ALA A 205 8.00 -8.28 14.74
N ASP A 206 8.95 -7.44 14.36
CA ASP A 206 9.14 -6.11 14.94
C ASP A 206 8.02 -5.13 14.51
N MET A 207 7.48 -5.27 13.29
CA MET A 207 6.43 -4.40 12.73
C MET A 207 5.01 -4.87 13.04
N PHE A 208 4.77 -6.18 13.11
CA PHE A 208 3.45 -6.79 13.23
C PHE A 208 3.36 -7.73 14.43
N GLU A 209 2.13 -8.08 14.85
CA GLU A 209 1.93 -9.18 15.78
C GLU A 209 2.00 -10.51 15.03
N VAL A 210 3.01 -11.34 15.37
CA VAL A 210 3.28 -12.59 14.68
C VAL A 210 3.08 -13.76 15.64
N LYS A 211 2.29 -14.75 15.22
CA LYS A 211 2.16 -16.05 15.90
C LYS A 211 2.73 -17.15 15.01
N GLY A 212 3.60 -18.00 15.59
CA GLY A 212 4.07 -19.20 14.92
C GLY A 212 3.00 -20.29 14.97
N GLU A 213 2.68 -20.90 13.86
CA GLU A 213 1.91 -22.13 13.85
C GLU A 213 2.77 -23.25 14.49
N ARG A 214 2.32 -23.80 15.63
CA ARG A 214 2.94 -25.03 16.15
C ARG A 214 2.75 -26.08 15.07
N LYS A 215 3.89 -26.65 14.55
CA LYS A 215 3.86 -27.78 13.60
C LYS A 215 2.78 -28.78 14.02
N CYS A 216 1.67 -28.82 13.33
CA CYS A 216 0.86 -30.01 13.34
C CYS A 216 1.72 -31.10 12.77
N LEU A 217 2.19 -32.03 13.61
CA LEU A 217 2.81 -33.27 13.20
C LEU A 217 1.84 -33.95 12.23
N SER A 218 2.14 -33.89 10.94
CA SER A 218 1.46 -34.71 9.95
C SER A 218 1.77 -36.16 10.32
N PHE A 219 0.82 -36.83 10.93
CA PHE A 219 0.83 -38.27 10.99
C PHE A 219 0.71 -38.76 9.55
N SER A 220 1.84 -39.11 8.96
CA SER A 220 1.89 -39.93 7.76
C SER A 220 1.35 -41.29 8.19
N GLU A 221 0.07 -41.55 7.94
CA GLU A 221 -0.44 -42.94 7.93
C GLU A 221 0.20 -43.64 6.76
N ASN A 222 1.27 -44.41 7.06
CA ASN A 222 1.71 -45.51 6.24
C ASN A 222 0.66 -46.63 6.35
N ILE A 223 -0.05 -46.88 5.30
CA ILE A 223 -0.69 -48.19 5.02
C ILE A 223 -0.21 -48.69 3.66
#